data_5cee3add28f8cb563ae59da699e0c84b
#
_entry.id   5cee3add28f8cb563ae59da699e0c84b
#
_cell.length_a   1.000
_cell.length_b   1.000
_cell.length_c   1.000
_cell.angle_alpha   90.00
_cell.angle_beta   90.00
_cell.angle_gamma   90.00
#
_symmetry.space_group_name_H-M   'P 1'
#
loop_
_entity.id
_entity.type
_entity.pdbx_description
1 polymer ?
#
loop_
_entity_poly.entity_id
_entity_poly.type
_entity_poly.pdbx_seq_one_letter_code
_entity_poly.pdbx_strand_id
1 'polypeptide(L)'
;IEAKWYDYDLVRGTITWATPLDLSAYTLPLTAGHAREEENRLIAVDIDGTLQLQFATGRDYPADETYISSALIGGDLQVRATAPFGQKAWTRVWSDERIGDDISARLNVKDYPIQLADDGATTDRWAIVWRDGTQFDLYSEALGLVTRTDALQDLAPINPASGKPYFTLPKGAFGIAGGASGWQAGEVVRFNTFGTHLGVWVLRAIQPSAQRQTEDDGFVMCLRGNTTEI
;
A
#
# COMPACT_ATOMS: atom_id res chain seq x y z
N ILE A 1 22.78 -18.02 -4.48
CA ILE A 1 22.48 -18.09 -3.04
C ILE A 1 21.28 -17.20 -2.78
N GLU A 2 20.22 -17.75 -2.20
CA GLU A 2 19.00 -16.99 -1.92
C GLU A 2 19.21 -15.93 -0.82
N ALA A 3 18.58 -14.77 -0.94
CA ALA A 3 18.73 -13.63 -0.03
C ALA A 3 18.48 -13.96 1.45
N LYS A 4 17.68 -14.96 1.77
CA LYS A 4 17.43 -15.42 3.15
C LYS A 4 18.64 -16.00 3.88
N TRP A 5 19.74 -16.28 3.16
CA TRP A 5 20.94 -16.90 3.70
C TRP A 5 22.02 -15.89 4.07
N TYR A 6 21.83 -14.62 3.78
CA TYR A 6 22.83 -13.59 4.05
C TYR A 6 22.17 -12.23 4.27
N ASP A 7 22.88 -11.39 4.98
CA ASP A 7 22.59 -9.95 5.13
C ASP A 7 23.69 -9.14 4.46
N TYR A 8 23.41 -7.95 4.00
CA TYR A 8 24.37 -7.12 3.30
C TYR A 8 24.31 -5.66 3.78
N ASP A 9 25.47 -5.05 3.90
CA ASP A 9 25.64 -3.62 4.19
C ASP A 9 26.23 -2.95 2.95
N LEU A 10 25.41 -2.25 2.22
CA LEU A 10 25.81 -1.54 0.99
C LEU A 10 26.79 -0.40 1.25
N VAL A 11 26.76 0.20 2.44
CA VAL A 11 27.66 1.31 2.80
C VAL A 11 29.07 0.79 3.05
N ARG A 12 29.19 -0.35 3.70
CA ARG A 12 30.49 -0.98 4.02
C ARG A 12 30.97 -1.95 2.95
N GLY A 13 30.09 -2.31 2.01
CA GLY A 13 30.39 -3.32 0.99
C GLY A 13 30.60 -4.72 1.59
N THR A 14 29.94 -5.04 2.69
CA THR A 14 30.10 -6.32 3.38
C THR A 14 28.85 -7.19 3.23
N ILE A 15 29.09 -8.49 3.10
CA ILE A 15 28.06 -9.53 3.11
C ILE A 15 28.30 -10.39 4.36
N THR A 16 27.28 -10.49 5.20
CA THR A 16 27.32 -11.33 6.40
C THR A 16 26.45 -12.56 6.17
N TRP A 17 27.04 -13.73 6.28
CA TRP A 17 26.33 -14.99 6.09
C TRP A 17 25.61 -15.42 7.36
N ALA A 18 24.41 -16.01 7.17
CA ALA A 18 23.79 -16.77 8.24
C ALA A 18 24.68 -17.98 8.60
N THR A 19 24.96 -18.19 9.86
CA THR A 19 25.84 -19.27 10.34
C THR A 19 25.05 -20.52 10.70
N PRO A 20 25.61 -21.69 10.41
CA PRO A 20 26.78 -21.99 9.61
C PRO A 20 26.42 -22.09 8.12
N LEU A 21 27.21 -21.51 7.25
CA LEU A 21 27.09 -21.68 5.81
C LEU A 21 28.08 -22.73 5.33
N ASP A 22 27.59 -23.84 4.81
CA ASP A 22 28.41 -24.85 4.18
C ASP A 22 28.72 -24.45 2.72
N LEU A 23 29.95 -24.09 2.46
CA LEU A 23 30.44 -23.74 1.13
C LEU A 23 31.06 -24.93 0.35
N SER A 24 31.03 -26.13 0.88
CA SER A 24 31.64 -27.28 0.26
C SER A 24 31.09 -27.65 -1.13
N ALA A 25 29.84 -27.23 -1.41
CA ALA A 25 29.18 -27.42 -2.69
C ALA A 25 29.54 -26.36 -3.74
N TYR A 26 30.34 -25.35 -3.41
CA TYR A 26 30.64 -24.23 -4.30
C TYR A 26 32.11 -24.20 -4.71
N THR A 27 32.35 -23.80 -5.96
CA THR A 27 33.71 -23.57 -6.45
C THR A 27 34.21 -22.22 -5.97
N LEU A 28 35.37 -22.17 -5.34
CA LEU A 28 36.00 -20.92 -4.87
C LEU A 28 36.98 -20.38 -5.91
N PRO A 29 37.18 -19.06 -6.02
CA PRO A 29 36.52 -18.02 -5.20
C PRO A 29 35.09 -17.78 -5.61
N LEU A 30 34.25 -17.42 -4.64
CA LEU A 30 32.92 -16.87 -4.92
C LEU A 30 33.07 -15.47 -5.49
N THR A 31 32.27 -15.16 -6.52
CA THR A 31 32.18 -13.83 -7.07
C THR A 31 30.82 -13.23 -6.71
N ALA A 32 30.81 -11.97 -6.30
CA ALA A 32 29.60 -11.20 -6.06
C ALA A 32 29.40 -10.24 -7.24
N GLY A 33 28.34 -10.46 -8.02
CA GLY A 33 27.85 -9.47 -8.95
C GLY A 33 26.99 -8.45 -8.18
N HIS A 34 27.18 -7.17 -8.39
CA HIS A 34 26.31 -6.13 -7.86
C HIS A 34 25.95 -5.16 -8.96
N ALA A 35 24.72 -4.65 -8.91
CA ALA A 35 24.25 -3.56 -9.75
C ALA A 35 23.88 -2.38 -8.87
N ARG A 36 23.94 -1.19 -9.44
CA ARG A 36 23.36 0.01 -8.84
C ARG A 36 22.08 0.31 -9.61
N GLU A 37 21.02 0.43 -8.88
CA GLU A 37 19.70 0.64 -9.45
C GLU A 37 19.17 2.01 -9.02
N GLU A 38 18.45 2.65 -9.90
CA GLU A 38 17.71 3.86 -9.64
C GLU A 38 16.34 3.72 -10.29
N GLU A 39 15.30 4.02 -9.53
CA GLU A 39 13.95 4.01 -10.03
C GLU A 39 13.54 5.44 -10.37
N ASN A 40 12.99 5.63 -11.58
CA ASN A 40 12.54 6.93 -12.02
C ASN A 40 11.30 6.77 -12.91
N ARG A 41 10.48 7.79 -12.94
CA ARG A 41 9.30 7.80 -13.79
C ARG A 41 9.64 8.35 -15.16
N LEU A 42 9.31 7.57 -16.19
CA LEU A 42 9.38 8.01 -17.56
C LEU A 42 8.18 8.93 -17.87
N ILE A 43 8.42 10.15 -18.31
CA ILE A 43 7.38 11.13 -18.67
C ILE A 43 7.24 11.31 -20.19
N ALA A 44 8.30 11.11 -20.96
CA ALA A 44 8.25 11.13 -22.42
C ALA A 44 9.36 10.27 -23.03
N VAL A 45 9.13 9.85 -24.26
CA VAL A 45 10.12 9.19 -25.10
C VAL A 45 10.12 9.93 -26.44
N ASP A 46 11.26 10.48 -26.80
CA ASP A 46 11.43 11.18 -28.05
C ASP A 46 11.78 10.20 -29.19
N ILE A 47 11.53 10.59 -30.40
CA ILE A 47 11.72 9.75 -31.59
C ILE A 47 13.19 9.38 -31.84
N ASP A 48 14.10 10.14 -31.30
CA ASP A 48 15.54 9.91 -31.37
C ASP A 48 16.05 8.89 -30.32
N GLY A 49 15.14 8.39 -29.47
CA GLY A 49 15.45 7.46 -28.38
C GLY A 49 15.77 8.13 -27.06
N THR A 50 15.67 9.45 -26.97
CA THR A 50 15.86 10.17 -25.70
C THR A 50 14.70 9.87 -24.75
N LEU A 51 15.04 9.51 -23.51
CA LEU A 51 14.08 9.25 -22.45
C LEU A 51 14.05 10.45 -21.49
N GLN A 52 12.87 11.04 -21.33
CA GLN A 52 12.67 12.11 -20.37
C GLN A 52 12.17 11.56 -19.06
N LEU A 53 12.93 11.75 -18.00
CA LEU A 53 12.64 11.26 -16.66
C LEU A 53 12.05 12.38 -15.80
N GLN A 54 11.20 12.01 -14.83
CA GLN A 54 10.54 12.96 -13.94
C GLN A 54 11.55 13.66 -13.02
N PHE A 55 12.58 12.95 -12.58
CA PHE A 55 13.65 13.47 -11.74
C PHE A 55 14.99 13.30 -12.44
N ALA A 56 15.92 14.19 -12.16
CA ALA A 56 17.30 14.02 -12.62
C ALA A 56 17.87 12.73 -12.01
N THR A 57 18.67 12.01 -12.82
CA THR A 57 19.40 10.84 -12.32
C THR A 57 20.41 11.27 -11.25
N GLY A 58 20.53 10.47 -10.20
CA GLY A 58 21.46 10.74 -9.11
C GLY A 58 22.94 10.60 -9.51
N ARG A 59 23.20 10.10 -10.71
CA ARG A 59 24.54 9.84 -11.26
C ARG A 59 24.50 9.66 -12.77
N ASP A 60 25.69 9.63 -13.38
CA ASP A 60 25.82 9.21 -14.76
C ASP A 60 25.74 7.68 -14.89
N TYR A 61 25.04 7.23 -15.89
CA TYR A 61 24.88 5.82 -16.25
C TYR A 61 25.49 5.57 -17.63
N PRO A 62 26.65 4.88 -17.72
CA PRO A 62 27.28 4.55 -19.00
C PRO A 62 26.34 3.72 -19.87
N ALA A 63 26.21 4.07 -21.14
CA ALA A 63 25.24 3.44 -22.06
C ALA A 63 25.53 1.96 -22.34
N ASP A 64 26.79 1.58 -22.28
CA ASP A 64 27.27 0.20 -22.54
C ASP A 64 27.15 -0.71 -21.31
N GLU A 65 26.95 -0.15 -20.13
CA GLU A 65 26.84 -0.89 -18.86
C GLU A 65 25.43 -0.75 -18.23
N THR A 66 24.55 0.05 -18.85
CA THR A 66 23.25 0.39 -18.26
C THR A 66 22.12 -0.33 -18.98
N TYR A 67 21.30 -1.02 -18.21
CA TYR A 67 20.06 -1.63 -18.67
C TYR A 67 18.88 -0.85 -18.12
N ILE A 68 17.98 -0.48 -19.04
CA ILE A 68 16.71 0.16 -18.67
C ILE A 68 15.62 -0.89 -18.87
N SER A 69 14.87 -1.13 -17.82
CA SER A 69 13.71 -2.00 -17.86
C SER A 69 12.53 -1.33 -17.16
N SER A 70 11.31 -1.73 -17.53
CA SER A 70 10.17 -1.41 -16.69
C SER A 70 10.34 -2.09 -15.35
N ALA A 71 10.35 -1.30 -14.28
CA ALA A 71 10.32 -1.84 -12.94
C ALA A 71 8.88 -2.21 -12.58
N LEU A 72 8.71 -3.42 -12.03
CA LEU A 72 7.59 -3.66 -11.15
C LEU A 72 7.88 -2.84 -9.91
N ILE A 73 7.18 -1.74 -9.73
CA ILE A 73 7.16 -1.09 -8.43
C ILE A 73 6.52 -2.13 -7.52
N GLY A 74 7.35 -2.81 -6.74
CA GLY A 74 6.87 -3.58 -5.62
C GLY A 74 6.12 -2.61 -4.74
N GLY A 75 4.80 -2.53 -4.96
CA GLY A 75 3.94 -1.67 -4.19
C GLY A 75 3.97 -2.13 -2.74
N ASP A 76 3.35 -1.37 -1.90
CA ASP A 76 3.13 -1.75 -0.52
C ASP A 76 2.27 -3.03 -0.51
N LEU A 77 2.92 -4.17 -0.37
CA LEU A 77 2.26 -5.46 -0.37
C LEU A 77 1.61 -5.78 0.98
N GLN A 78 1.76 -4.89 1.96
CA GLN A 78 1.15 -5.04 3.27
C GLN A 78 -0.04 -4.12 3.41
N VAL A 79 -1.19 -4.69 3.70
CA VAL A 79 -2.35 -3.93 4.14
C VAL A 79 -2.08 -3.31 5.50
N ARG A 80 -2.47 -2.08 5.69
CA ARG A 80 -2.35 -1.38 6.97
C ARG A 80 -3.44 -0.37 7.17
N ALA A 81 -3.67 -0.01 8.42
CA ALA A 81 -4.49 1.14 8.78
C ALA A 81 -3.64 2.17 9.52
N THR A 82 -4.01 3.45 9.37
CA THR A 82 -3.43 4.51 10.19
C THR A 82 -4.00 4.46 11.61
N ALA A 83 -3.30 5.08 12.54
CA ALA A 83 -3.84 5.32 13.87
C ALA A 83 -5.12 6.19 13.76
N PRO A 84 -6.23 5.79 14.40
CA PRO A 84 -7.44 6.60 14.40
C PRO A 84 -7.25 7.91 15.15
N PHE A 85 -7.86 8.96 14.66
CA PHE A 85 -7.97 10.23 15.34
C PHE A 85 -9.40 10.72 15.40
N GLY A 86 -9.72 11.43 16.47
CA GLY A 86 -11.05 12.00 16.67
C GLY A 86 -11.11 13.48 16.33
N GLN A 87 -12.27 13.95 15.90
CA GLN A 87 -12.55 15.37 15.66
C GLN A 87 -14.03 15.71 15.89
N LYS A 88 -14.32 17.00 16.09
CA LYS A 88 -15.65 17.57 16.16
C LYS A 88 -15.65 18.92 15.41
N ALA A 89 -16.62 19.29 14.60
CA ALA A 89 -17.64 18.50 13.95
C ALA A 89 -17.13 18.07 12.56
N TRP A 90 -17.79 17.05 11.97
CA TRP A 90 -17.40 16.66 10.62
C TRP A 90 -18.08 17.53 9.56
N THR A 91 -17.24 18.21 8.78
CA THR A 91 -17.68 19.10 7.69
C THR A 91 -17.74 18.39 6.33
N ARG A 92 -17.53 17.06 6.29
CA ARG A 92 -17.36 16.24 5.08
C ARG A 92 -16.11 16.59 4.26
N VAL A 93 -15.16 17.28 4.85
CA VAL A 93 -13.86 17.52 4.23
C VAL A 93 -12.92 16.39 4.60
N TRP A 94 -12.41 15.71 3.58
CA TRP A 94 -11.45 14.64 3.74
C TRP A 94 -10.03 15.19 3.84
N SER A 95 -9.29 14.75 4.84
CA SER A 95 -7.89 15.13 5.10
C SER A 95 -7.21 14.03 5.91
N ASP A 96 -5.92 13.88 5.81
CA ASP A 96 -5.14 12.98 6.65
C ASP A 96 -4.86 13.58 8.03
N GLU A 97 -5.13 14.86 8.18
CA GLU A 97 -5.00 15.58 9.44
C GLU A 97 -6.36 15.93 10.03
N ARG A 98 -6.37 16.22 11.34
CA ARG A 98 -7.55 16.69 12.04
C ARG A 98 -7.96 18.07 11.53
N ILE A 99 -9.24 18.21 11.21
CA ILE A 99 -9.88 19.48 10.89
C ILE A 99 -10.96 19.73 11.93
N GLY A 100 -10.74 20.69 12.83
CA GLY A 100 -11.64 21.02 13.93
C GLY A 100 -11.09 20.62 15.30
N ASP A 101 -11.98 20.65 16.29
CA ASP A 101 -11.61 20.40 17.68
C ASP A 101 -11.34 18.91 17.95
N ASP A 102 -10.45 18.64 18.89
CA ASP A 102 -10.23 17.31 19.40
C ASP A 102 -11.42 16.83 20.24
N ILE A 103 -11.60 15.51 20.29
CA ILE A 103 -12.60 14.87 21.15
C ILE A 103 -11.92 14.03 22.22
N SER A 104 -12.60 13.84 23.35
CA SER A 104 -12.04 13.06 24.46
C SER A 104 -12.15 11.55 24.25
N ALA A 105 -13.21 11.10 23.56
CA ALA A 105 -13.42 9.71 23.27
C ALA A 105 -12.40 9.18 22.27
N ARG A 106 -11.90 7.97 22.48
CA ARG A 106 -10.92 7.31 21.61
C ARG A 106 -11.31 5.85 21.42
N LEU A 107 -11.05 5.33 20.22
CA LEU A 107 -11.09 3.89 20.00
C LEU A 107 -9.95 3.21 20.75
N ASN A 108 -10.25 2.10 21.40
CA ASN A 108 -9.23 1.27 22.06
C ASN A 108 -8.60 0.31 21.02
N VAL A 109 -7.89 0.88 20.05
CA VAL A 109 -7.20 0.09 19.01
C VAL A 109 -5.91 -0.55 19.51
N LYS A 110 -5.48 -0.24 20.71
CA LYS A 110 -4.33 -0.89 21.33
C LYS A 110 -4.64 -2.33 21.70
N ASP A 111 -5.78 -2.56 22.32
CA ASP A 111 -6.21 -3.90 22.76
C ASP A 111 -7.08 -4.58 21.69
N TYR A 112 -7.73 -3.80 20.85
CA TYR A 112 -8.63 -4.25 19.76
C TYR A 112 -8.24 -3.57 18.45
N PRO A 113 -7.14 -3.98 17.82
CA PRO A 113 -6.64 -3.33 16.60
C PRO A 113 -7.61 -3.48 15.43
N ILE A 114 -7.50 -2.55 14.48
CA ILE A 114 -8.18 -2.67 13.18
C ILE A 114 -7.54 -3.85 12.45
N GLN A 115 -8.36 -4.84 12.11
CA GLN A 115 -7.95 -6.03 11.40
C GLN A 115 -8.18 -5.83 9.90
N LEU A 116 -7.23 -6.24 9.10
CA LEU A 116 -7.24 -6.11 7.64
C LEU A 116 -6.83 -7.44 7.02
N ALA A 117 -7.41 -7.73 5.86
CA ALA A 117 -7.03 -8.86 5.04
C ALA A 117 -6.69 -8.36 3.63
N ASP A 118 -5.68 -8.96 3.01
CA ASP A 118 -5.14 -8.52 1.71
C ASP A 118 -6.18 -8.57 0.59
N ASP A 119 -7.12 -9.51 0.68
CA ASP A 119 -8.17 -9.74 -0.31
C ASP A 119 -9.43 -8.88 -0.12
N GLY A 120 -9.54 -8.16 0.99
CA GLY A 120 -10.69 -7.31 1.31
C GLY A 120 -10.36 -5.82 1.35
N ALA A 121 -9.19 -5.49 1.87
CA ALA A 121 -8.80 -4.12 2.12
C ALA A 121 -8.55 -3.32 0.83
N THR A 122 -8.95 -2.05 0.86
CA THR A 122 -8.70 -1.08 -0.21
C THR A 122 -8.02 0.16 0.37
N THR A 123 -7.35 0.92 -0.50
CA THR A 123 -6.85 2.24 -0.11
C THR A 123 -8.00 3.23 -0.09
N ASP A 124 -8.40 3.66 1.11
CA ASP A 124 -9.53 4.56 1.31
C ASP A 124 -9.42 5.31 2.64
N ARG A 125 -10.19 6.40 2.75
CA ARG A 125 -10.37 7.17 3.98
C ARG A 125 -11.73 6.88 4.58
N TRP A 126 -11.73 6.61 5.87
CA TRP A 126 -12.93 6.21 6.61
C TRP A 126 -13.30 7.24 7.68
N ALA A 127 -14.60 7.43 7.88
CA ALA A 127 -15.13 8.26 8.93
C ALA A 127 -16.29 7.55 9.64
N ILE A 128 -16.14 7.33 10.93
CA ILE A 128 -17.19 6.86 11.83
C ILE A 128 -17.82 8.10 12.44
N VAL A 129 -19.03 8.44 12.04
CA VAL A 129 -19.76 9.64 12.46
C VAL A 129 -20.82 9.25 13.47
N TRP A 130 -20.62 9.65 14.71
CA TRP A 130 -21.53 9.30 15.82
C TRP A 130 -22.82 10.08 15.73
N ARG A 131 -23.94 9.37 15.81
CA ARG A 131 -25.28 9.93 15.86
C ARG A 131 -25.78 10.12 17.30
N ASP A 132 -25.32 9.25 18.19
CA ASP A 132 -25.53 9.29 19.64
C ASP A 132 -24.39 8.55 20.36
N GLY A 133 -24.60 8.16 21.63
CA GLY A 133 -23.60 7.45 22.41
C GLY A 133 -23.28 6.02 21.98
N THR A 134 -24.09 5.44 21.09
CA THR A 134 -23.98 4.04 20.66
C THR A 134 -24.08 3.86 19.15
N GLN A 135 -24.82 4.69 18.44
CA GLN A 135 -25.09 4.55 17.02
C GLN A 135 -24.21 5.48 16.20
N PHE A 136 -23.77 5.00 15.05
CA PHE A 136 -22.96 5.76 14.11
C PHE A 136 -23.23 5.39 12.65
N ASP A 137 -22.84 6.29 11.78
CA ASP A 137 -22.78 6.10 10.34
C ASP A 137 -21.32 5.93 9.92
N LEU A 138 -21.02 4.92 9.12
CA LEU A 138 -19.71 4.73 8.50
C LEU A 138 -19.72 5.31 7.10
N TYR A 139 -18.76 6.19 6.85
CA TYR A 139 -18.51 6.76 5.51
C TYR A 139 -17.14 6.35 5.00
N SER A 140 -17.08 6.14 3.70
CA SER A 140 -15.88 6.01 2.88
C SER A 140 -15.76 7.26 2.00
N GLU A 141 -14.56 7.73 1.73
CA GLU A 141 -14.35 8.83 0.79
C GLU A 141 -14.80 8.45 -0.62
N ALA A 142 -14.47 7.22 -1.06
CA ALA A 142 -14.78 6.74 -2.39
C ALA A 142 -16.26 6.36 -2.58
N LEU A 143 -16.89 5.74 -1.54
CA LEU A 143 -18.23 5.14 -1.65
C LEU A 143 -19.35 5.98 -1.01
N GLY A 144 -19.01 6.98 -0.22
CA GLY A 144 -19.98 7.72 0.57
C GLY A 144 -20.46 6.95 1.80
N LEU A 145 -21.75 6.96 2.09
CA LEU A 145 -22.33 6.21 3.21
C LEU A 145 -22.28 4.71 2.94
N VAL A 146 -21.53 3.98 3.75
CA VAL A 146 -21.35 2.53 3.61
C VAL A 146 -22.37 1.75 4.46
N THR A 147 -22.50 2.11 5.73
CA THR A 147 -23.44 1.43 6.63
C THR A 147 -23.86 2.32 7.79
N ARG A 148 -24.97 1.97 8.39
CA ARG A 148 -25.49 2.51 9.65
C ARG A 148 -25.56 1.39 10.66
N THR A 149 -24.90 1.53 11.78
CA THR A 149 -24.78 0.47 12.77
C THR A 149 -24.55 1.03 14.17
N ASP A 150 -24.16 0.19 15.09
CA ASP A 150 -23.91 0.54 16.48
C ASP A 150 -22.59 -0.07 17.00
N ALA A 151 -22.18 0.38 18.17
CA ALA A 151 -20.96 -0.05 18.83
C ALA A 151 -21.07 -1.39 19.58
N LEU A 152 -22.22 -2.08 19.50
CA LEU A 152 -22.49 -3.32 20.24
C LEU A 152 -22.04 -4.57 19.46
N GLN A 153 -21.67 -4.40 18.21
CA GLN A 153 -21.19 -5.44 17.33
C GLN A 153 -19.88 -5.04 16.62
N ASP A 154 -19.23 -6.02 16.04
CA ASP A 154 -18.05 -5.77 15.23
C ASP A 154 -18.42 -4.97 13.98
N LEU A 155 -17.64 -3.98 13.63
CA LEU A 155 -17.82 -3.23 12.39
C LEU A 155 -16.96 -3.88 11.30
N ALA A 156 -17.62 -4.60 10.38
CA ALA A 156 -16.97 -5.34 9.31
C ALA A 156 -17.69 -5.09 7.95
N PRO A 157 -17.53 -3.90 7.35
CA PRO A 157 -18.19 -3.56 6.09
C PRO A 157 -17.62 -4.40 4.94
N ILE A 158 -18.52 -5.06 4.20
CA ILE A 158 -18.14 -6.00 3.14
C ILE A 158 -17.75 -5.26 1.86
N ASN A 159 -16.61 -5.61 1.30
CA ASN A 159 -16.20 -5.23 -0.04
C ASN A 159 -16.95 -6.12 -1.06
N PRO A 160 -17.84 -5.55 -1.89
CA PRO A 160 -18.63 -6.37 -2.82
C PRO A 160 -17.78 -7.02 -3.93
N ALA A 161 -16.58 -6.51 -4.20
CA ALA A 161 -15.70 -7.05 -5.23
C ALA A 161 -15.04 -8.37 -4.82
N SER A 162 -14.76 -8.55 -3.52
CA SER A 162 -14.11 -9.75 -2.98
C SER A 162 -15.02 -10.60 -2.09
N GLY A 163 -16.09 -10.01 -1.57
CA GLY A 163 -16.96 -10.66 -0.58
C GLY A 163 -16.36 -10.69 0.84
N LYS A 164 -15.20 -10.05 1.04
CA LYS A 164 -14.50 -9.95 2.33
C LYS A 164 -14.66 -8.55 2.94
N PRO A 165 -14.48 -8.38 4.24
CA PRO A 165 -14.51 -7.05 4.84
C PRO A 165 -13.40 -6.14 4.29
N TYR A 166 -13.71 -4.86 4.09
CA TYR A 166 -12.68 -3.84 3.87
C TYR A 166 -11.73 -3.74 5.07
N PHE A 167 -12.27 -3.89 6.25
CA PHE A 167 -11.59 -4.00 7.54
C PHE A 167 -12.56 -4.59 8.56
N THR A 168 -12.02 -5.06 9.68
CA THR A 168 -12.82 -5.42 10.85
C THR A 168 -12.33 -4.62 12.05
N LEU A 169 -13.23 -3.85 12.65
CA LEU A 169 -13.01 -3.19 13.91
C LEU A 169 -13.82 -3.90 14.98
N PRO A 170 -13.17 -4.64 15.90
CA PRO A 170 -13.87 -5.39 16.93
C PRO A 170 -14.70 -4.46 17.84
N LYS A 171 -15.85 -4.92 18.31
CA LYS A 171 -16.74 -4.15 19.22
C LYS A 171 -16.01 -3.64 20.47
N GLY A 172 -15.02 -4.38 20.95
CA GLY A 172 -14.19 -3.96 22.07
C GLY A 172 -13.43 -2.66 21.84
N ALA A 173 -13.17 -2.30 20.58
CA ALA A 173 -12.51 -1.05 20.25
C ALA A 173 -13.36 0.19 20.53
N PHE A 174 -14.69 0.04 20.54
CA PHE A 174 -15.62 1.15 20.86
C PHE A 174 -15.75 1.41 22.35
N GLY A 175 -15.21 0.52 23.18
CA GLY A 175 -15.13 0.71 24.61
C GLY A 175 -14.29 1.93 24.97
N ILE A 176 -14.79 2.73 25.89
CA ILE A 176 -14.13 3.97 26.30
C ILE A 176 -12.93 3.63 27.16
N ALA A 177 -11.72 3.94 26.69
CA ALA A 177 -10.51 3.78 27.45
C ALA A 177 -10.32 4.96 28.43
N GLY A 178 -10.02 4.63 29.68
CA GLY A 178 -9.37 5.57 30.61
C GLY A 178 -10.20 6.76 31.13
N GLY A 179 -11.50 6.62 31.33
CA GLY A 179 -12.29 7.65 32.00
C GLY A 179 -12.70 8.85 31.13
N ALA A 180 -12.60 8.73 29.84
CA ALA A 180 -13.15 9.70 28.91
C ALA A 180 -14.69 9.69 28.93
N SER A 181 -15.32 10.81 28.58
CA SER A 181 -16.76 10.87 28.32
C SER A 181 -17.11 9.97 27.14
N GLY A 182 -18.30 9.34 27.20
CA GLY A 182 -18.80 8.51 26.11
C GLY A 182 -18.91 9.25 24.78
N TRP A 183 -19.10 8.48 23.72
CA TRP A 183 -19.34 9.03 22.38
C TRP A 183 -20.52 9.99 22.36
N GLN A 184 -20.41 11.07 21.59
CA GLN A 184 -21.45 12.08 21.48
C GLN A 184 -21.84 12.28 20.00
N ALA A 185 -23.08 12.70 19.81
CA ALA A 185 -23.56 13.06 18.47
C ALA A 185 -22.67 14.14 17.84
N GLY A 186 -22.31 13.93 16.57
CA GLY A 186 -21.47 14.84 15.78
C GLY A 186 -19.97 14.65 15.99
N GLU A 187 -19.56 13.77 16.89
CA GLU A 187 -18.17 13.35 16.97
C GLU A 187 -17.83 12.42 15.81
N VAL A 188 -16.58 12.48 15.35
CA VAL A 188 -16.09 11.67 14.24
C VAL A 188 -14.77 11.05 14.60
N VAL A 189 -14.63 9.75 14.29
CA VAL A 189 -13.34 9.07 14.30
C VAL A 189 -12.94 8.77 12.88
N ARG A 190 -11.73 9.12 12.53
CA ARG A 190 -11.18 8.96 11.18
C ARG A 190 -9.93 8.11 11.19
N PHE A 191 -9.76 7.32 10.15
CA PHE A 191 -8.57 6.55 9.86
C PHE A 191 -8.52 6.23 8.37
N ASN A 192 -7.36 5.85 7.88
CA ASN A 192 -7.17 5.41 6.50
C ASN A 192 -6.80 3.94 6.49
N THR A 193 -7.26 3.22 5.48
CA THR A 193 -6.74 1.91 5.12
C THR A 193 -5.88 2.03 3.88
N PHE A 194 -4.89 1.16 3.76
CA PHE A 194 -4.07 0.99 2.57
C PHE A 194 -4.20 -0.46 2.14
N GLY A 195 -4.79 -0.67 0.97
CA GLY A 195 -4.85 -1.97 0.33
C GLY A 195 -3.51 -2.31 -0.29
N THR A 196 -3.31 -3.59 -0.57
CA THR A 196 -2.19 -4.00 -1.42
C THR A 196 -2.40 -3.46 -2.82
N HIS A 197 -1.37 -2.88 -3.39
CA HIS A 197 -1.37 -2.57 -4.80
C HIS A 197 -0.01 -2.86 -5.40
N LEU A 198 -0.01 -3.44 -6.58
CA LEU A 198 1.16 -3.65 -7.40
C LEU A 198 1.01 -2.78 -8.64
N GLY A 199 1.81 -1.74 -8.77
CA GLY A 199 1.88 -0.95 -9.99
C GLY A 199 2.64 -1.73 -11.05
N VAL A 200 1.98 -2.08 -12.17
CA VAL A 200 2.63 -2.71 -13.30
C VAL A 200 2.78 -1.67 -14.41
N TRP A 201 4.03 -1.43 -14.80
CA TRP A 201 4.34 -0.57 -15.93
C TRP A 201 4.66 -1.43 -17.15
N VAL A 202 4.04 -1.12 -18.27
CA VAL A 202 4.31 -1.80 -19.53
C VAL A 202 5.00 -0.84 -20.48
N LEU A 203 6.23 -1.13 -20.85
CA LEU A 203 6.93 -0.41 -21.91
C LEU A 203 6.67 -1.11 -23.23
N ARG A 204 6.05 -0.41 -24.17
CA ARG A 204 5.90 -0.87 -25.55
C ARG A 204 6.97 -0.20 -26.41
N ALA A 205 7.90 -0.97 -26.93
CA ALA A 205 8.82 -0.53 -27.96
C ALA A 205 8.20 -0.82 -29.34
N ILE A 206 7.97 0.21 -30.15
CA ILE A 206 7.50 0.07 -31.52
C ILE A 206 8.71 0.29 -32.44
N GLN A 207 9.11 -0.75 -33.16
CA GLN A 207 10.13 -0.60 -34.19
C GLN A 207 9.49 -0.05 -35.46
N PRO A 208 10.18 0.85 -36.21
CA PRO A 208 9.71 1.29 -37.51
C PRO A 208 9.56 0.08 -38.43
N SER A 209 8.38 -0.18 -38.94
CA SER A 209 8.14 -1.21 -39.94
C SER A 209 7.71 -0.56 -41.27
N ALA A 210 8.18 -1.11 -42.39
CA ALA A 210 7.80 -0.65 -43.72
C ALA A 210 6.36 -1.03 -44.12
N GLN A 211 5.72 -1.91 -43.33
CA GLN A 211 4.34 -2.33 -43.57
C GLN A 211 3.44 -1.86 -42.42
N ARG A 212 2.35 -1.21 -42.79
CA ARG A 212 1.25 -0.90 -41.90
C ARG A 212 0.64 -2.22 -41.40
N GLN A 213 0.79 -2.53 -40.15
CA GLN A 213 0.11 -3.67 -39.56
C GLN A 213 -1.36 -3.33 -39.34
N THR A 214 -2.20 -4.34 -39.32
CA THR A 214 -3.66 -4.22 -39.25
C THR A 214 -4.13 -3.43 -38.01
N GLU A 215 -5.35 -2.87 -38.11
CA GLU A 215 -5.96 -1.99 -37.09
C GLU A 215 -6.14 -2.63 -35.69
N ASP A 216 -5.94 -3.95 -35.59
CA ASP A 216 -6.12 -4.74 -34.36
C ASP A 216 -4.78 -5.24 -33.76
N ASP A 217 -3.76 -4.39 -33.72
CA ASP A 217 -2.50 -4.76 -33.09
C ASP A 217 -2.61 -4.66 -31.57
N GLY A 218 -2.76 -5.80 -30.93
CA GLY A 218 -2.95 -5.92 -29.50
C GLY A 218 -2.05 -6.98 -28.87
N PHE A 219 -1.83 -6.89 -27.58
CA PHE A 219 -1.21 -7.96 -26.79
C PHE A 219 -2.04 -8.27 -25.56
N VAL A 220 -1.98 -9.50 -25.12
CA VAL A 220 -2.63 -9.94 -23.88
C VAL A 220 -1.56 -10.17 -22.82
N MET A 221 -1.67 -9.45 -21.71
CA MET A 221 -0.82 -9.67 -20.56
C MET A 221 -1.61 -10.43 -19.51
N CYS A 222 -1.06 -11.57 -19.07
CA CYS A 222 -1.64 -12.36 -18.00
C CYS A 222 -0.79 -12.18 -16.73
N LEU A 223 -1.39 -11.62 -15.68
CA LEU A 223 -0.77 -11.51 -14.37
C LEU A 223 -1.26 -12.67 -13.50
N ARG A 224 -0.34 -13.38 -12.89
CA ARG A 224 -0.62 -14.39 -11.88
C ARG A 224 0.03 -13.98 -10.58
N GLY A 225 -0.74 -13.96 -9.51
CA GLY A 225 -0.26 -13.73 -8.15
C GLY A 225 -0.85 -14.78 -7.22
N ASN A 226 -0.09 -15.13 -6.20
CA ASN A 226 -0.61 -15.90 -5.09
C ASN A 226 -0.74 -14.94 -3.90
N THR A 227 -1.92 -14.92 -3.28
CA THR A 227 -2.07 -14.35 -1.94
C THR A 227 -1.74 -15.44 -0.95
N THR A 228 -0.85 -15.16 -0.02
CA THR A 228 -0.61 -16.07 1.09
C THR A 228 -1.69 -15.79 2.13
N GLU A 229 -2.64 -16.70 2.28
CA GLU A 229 -3.49 -16.73 3.47
C GLU A 229 -2.57 -17.08 4.65
N ILE A 230 -2.53 -16.21 5.66
CA ILE A 230 -1.89 -16.48 6.95
C ILE A 230 -2.97 -16.96 7.92
#